data_32c3d2cee5715c3c55ed0ed38309a2c5
#
_entry.id   32c3d2cee5715c3c55ed0ed38309a2c5
#
_cell.length_a   1.000
_cell.length_b   1.000
_cell.length_c   1.000
_cell.angle_alpha   90.00
_cell.angle_beta   90.00
_cell.angle_gamma   90.00
#
_symmetry.space_group_name_H-M   'P 1'
#
loop_
_entity.id
_entity.type
_entity.pdbx_description
1 polymer ?
#
loop_
_entity_poly.entity_id
_entity_poly.type
_entity_poly.pdbx_seq_one_letter_code
_entity_poly.pdbx_strand_id
1 'polypeptide(L)'
;SATRENVFSIDTPPPTVSGSLHVGHVFSYTHIDCIARYQRMNGKSVFYPMGWDDNGLPTERRVQNYFGVRCDPSLPYDPNFAPPSEPGKDQIAISRRNFVELCEQLTVEDEKAFEELWRRLGTSVDWKLTYQTIDARARAVSQRMFLNNLSRGEAYQSEAPTLWDVTFRTAVAQAEL
;
A
#
# COMPACT_ATOMS: atom_id res chain seq x y z
N SER A 1 -13.66 19.49 22.71
CA SER A 1 -13.31 19.79 21.30
C SER A 1 -11.79 19.75 21.14
N ALA A 2 -11.30 19.23 20.01
CA ALA A 2 -9.89 19.23 19.70
C ALA A 2 -9.39 20.65 19.42
N THR A 3 -8.30 21.05 20.06
CA THR A 3 -7.59 22.32 19.82
C THR A 3 -6.14 22.00 19.48
N ARG A 4 -5.43 22.95 18.88
CA ARG A 4 -4.00 22.76 18.53
C ARG A 4 -3.13 22.41 19.76
N GLU A 5 -3.52 22.85 20.94
CA GLU A 5 -2.78 22.65 22.20
C GLU A 5 -3.02 21.28 22.81
N ASN A 6 -4.20 20.68 22.58
CA ASN A 6 -4.57 19.40 23.18
C ASN A 6 -4.57 18.23 22.18
N VAL A 7 -4.30 18.47 20.89
CA VAL A 7 -4.17 17.41 19.88
C VAL A 7 -2.81 16.74 20.02
N PHE A 8 -2.82 15.40 19.99
CA PHE A 8 -1.65 14.56 19.80
C PHE A 8 -1.83 13.76 18.51
N SER A 9 -1.01 14.03 17.51
CA SER A 9 -1.08 13.36 16.22
C SER A 9 -0.08 12.22 16.17
N ILE A 10 -0.53 11.07 15.68
CA ILE A 10 0.31 9.91 15.40
C ILE A 10 0.43 9.80 13.88
N ASP A 11 1.65 9.92 13.40
CA ASP A 11 2.02 9.67 12.02
C ASP A 11 2.76 8.33 11.95
N THR A 12 2.05 7.30 11.49
CA THR A 12 2.60 5.96 11.37
C THR A 12 2.57 5.54 9.90
N PRO A 13 3.68 4.97 9.38
CA PRO A 13 3.67 4.45 8.02
C PRO A 13 2.55 3.42 7.83
N PRO A 14 1.80 3.49 6.73
CA PRO A 14 0.79 2.47 6.46
C PRO A 14 1.45 1.10 6.25
N PRO A 15 0.90 0.02 6.82
CA PRO A 15 1.43 -1.32 6.56
C PRO A 15 1.24 -1.71 5.10
N THR A 16 2.24 -2.39 4.53
CA THR A 16 2.14 -2.99 3.21
C THR A 16 1.27 -4.24 3.30
N VAL A 17 0.09 -4.21 2.69
CA VAL A 17 -0.93 -5.27 2.82
C VAL A 17 -0.70 -6.47 1.90
N SER A 18 0.19 -6.36 0.92
CA SER A 18 0.51 -7.43 -0.04
C SER A 18 1.35 -8.58 0.54
N GLY A 19 1.86 -8.43 1.76
CA GLY A 19 2.64 -9.44 2.44
C GLY A 19 1.83 -10.23 3.46
N SER A 20 2.39 -11.36 3.92
CA SER A 20 1.83 -12.07 5.05
C SER A 20 1.99 -11.25 6.33
N LEU A 21 0.93 -11.20 7.14
CA LEU A 21 1.01 -10.67 8.49
C LEU A 21 2.05 -11.45 9.30
N HIS A 22 2.93 -10.73 9.97
CA HIS A 22 3.95 -11.31 10.83
C HIS A 22 4.04 -10.59 12.18
N VAL A 23 4.71 -11.22 13.13
CA VAL A 23 4.83 -10.70 14.51
C VAL A 23 5.40 -9.28 14.58
N GLY A 24 6.24 -8.89 13.64
CA GLY A 24 6.80 -7.53 13.56
C GLY A 24 5.73 -6.45 13.36
N HIS A 25 4.71 -6.72 12.54
CA HIS A 25 3.56 -5.82 12.39
C HIS A 25 2.81 -5.67 13.73
N VAL A 26 2.46 -6.81 14.36
CA VAL A 26 1.77 -6.81 15.65
C VAL A 26 2.56 -6.04 16.70
N PHE A 27 3.86 -6.28 16.78
CA PHE A 27 4.75 -5.63 17.73
C PHE A 27 4.79 -4.11 17.54
N SER A 28 5.07 -3.64 16.33
CA SER A 28 5.18 -2.21 16.02
C SER A 28 3.88 -1.46 16.30
N TYR A 29 2.76 -1.97 15.79
CA TYR A 29 1.47 -1.29 15.95
C TYR A 29 0.92 -1.36 17.38
N THR A 30 1.26 -2.39 18.15
CA THR A 30 0.93 -2.45 19.58
C THR A 30 1.68 -1.36 20.35
N HIS A 31 2.97 -1.13 20.07
CA HIS A 31 3.72 -0.05 20.70
C HIS A 31 3.12 1.32 20.41
N ILE A 32 2.76 1.57 19.15
CA ILE A 32 2.11 2.82 18.73
C ILE A 32 0.78 2.99 19.48
N ASP A 33 -0.01 1.93 19.59
CA ASP A 33 -1.30 1.97 20.28
C ASP A 33 -1.16 2.20 21.79
N CYS A 34 -0.12 1.68 22.42
CA CYS A 34 0.20 2.00 23.81
C CYS A 34 0.43 3.51 24.01
N ILE A 35 1.16 4.14 23.10
CA ILE A 35 1.39 5.60 23.14
C ILE A 35 0.06 6.35 22.93
N ALA A 36 -0.75 5.92 21.97
CA ALA A 36 -2.06 6.53 21.71
C ALA A 36 -2.96 6.49 22.96
N ARG A 37 -3.03 5.33 23.60
CA ARG A 37 -3.81 5.13 24.84
C ARG A 37 -3.29 5.98 26.00
N TYR A 38 -1.98 6.00 26.19
CA TYR A 38 -1.34 6.84 27.21
C TYR A 38 -1.69 8.32 27.01
N GLN A 39 -1.61 8.83 25.79
CA GLN A 39 -1.95 10.23 25.50
C GLN A 39 -3.44 10.54 25.74
N ARG A 40 -4.33 9.60 25.42
CA ARG A 40 -5.76 9.74 25.76
C ARG A 40 -6.00 9.79 27.27
N MET A 41 -5.29 8.95 28.03
CA MET A 41 -5.37 8.94 29.51
C MET A 41 -4.86 10.26 30.10
N ASN A 42 -3.95 10.96 29.41
CA ASN A 42 -3.48 12.30 29.78
C ASN A 42 -4.40 13.43 29.26
N GLY A 43 -5.60 13.11 28.80
CA GLY A 43 -6.60 14.10 28.35
C GLY A 43 -6.33 14.69 26.96
N LYS A 44 -5.41 14.12 26.17
CA LYS A 44 -5.16 14.57 24.80
C LYS A 44 -6.23 14.06 23.83
N SER A 45 -6.55 14.90 22.85
CA SER A 45 -7.32 14.50 21.67
C SER A 45 -6.37 13.84 20.67
N VAL A 46 -6.39 12.52 20.59
CA VAL A 46 -5.45 11.77 19.75
C VAL A 46 -5.99 11.63 18.33
N PHE A 47 -5.25 12.13 17.35
CA PHE A 47 -5.47 11.89 15.93
C PHE A 47 -4.63 10.68 15.52
N TYR A 48 -5.29 9.56 15.23
CA TYR A 48 -4.66 8.29 14.93
C TYR A 48 -5.38 7.58 13.77
N PRO A 49 -5.11 7.98 12.52
CA PRO A 49 -5.64 7.32 11.34
C PRO A 49 -4.92 5.99 11.07
N MET A 50 -5.53 5.13 10.25
CA MET A 50 -4.91 3.95 9.68
C MET A 50 -4.88 4.08 8.15
N GLY A 51 -3.74 3.78 7.55
CA GLY A 51 -3.58 3.70 6.10
C GLY A 51 -3.21 2.29 5.66
N TRP A 52 -3.36 2.04 4.36
CA TRP A 52 -2.92 0.81 3.69
C TRP A 52 -1.94 1.16 2.58
N ASP A 53 -0.78 0.51 2.58
CA ASP A 53 0.20 0.64 1.52
C ASP A 53 -0.02 -0.46 0.49
N ASP A 54 -0.68 -0.09 -0.61
CA ASP A 54 -1.06 -0.97 -1.70
C ASP A 54 -0.13 -0.86 -2.90
N ASN A 55 0.89 -0.02 -2.81
CA ASN A 55 1.79 0.27 -3.93
C ASN A 55 2.92 -0.76 -4.07
N GLY A 56 3.46 -0.78 -5.30
CA GLY A 56 4.77 -1.31 -5.60
C GLY A 56 4.82 -2.78 -5.96
N LEU A 57 6.04 -3.26 -6.18
CA LEU A 57 6.34 -4.63 -6.62
C LEU A 57 5.81 -5.73 -5.69
N PRO A 58 5.78 -5.58 -4.37
CA PRO A 58 5.19 -6.60 -3.51
C PRO A 58 3.73 -6.90 -3.85
N THR A 59 2.92 -5.87 -4.10
CA THR A 59 1.51 -6.04 -4.53
C THR A 59 1.43 -6.69 -5.92
N GLU A 60 2.24 -6.23 -6.87
CA GLU A 60 2.28 -6.81 -8.21
C GLU A 60 2.67 -8.30 -8.18
N ARG A 61 3.71 -8.66 -7.43
CA ARG A 61 4.14 -10.07 -7.24
C ARG A 61 3.06 -10.91 -6.57
N ARG A 62 2.36 -10.35 -5.58
CA ARG A 62 1.23 -11.01 -4.91
C ARG A 62 0.14 -11.36 -5.93
N VAL A 63 -0.24 -10.40 -6.79
CA VAL A 63 -1.25 -10.59 -7.85
C VAL A 63 -0.78 -11.60 -8.89
N GLN A 64 0.46 -11.51 -9.35
CA GLN A 64 1.05 -12.44 -10.30
C GLN A 64 0.98 -13.89 -9.80
N ASN A 65 1.35 -14.10 -8.54
CA ASN A 65 1.35 -15.44 -7.94
C ASN A 65 -0.06 -15.95 -7.62
N TYR A 66 -0.94 -15.06 -7.15
CA TYR A 66 -2.28 -15.44 -6.74
C TYR A 66 -3.17 -15.81 -7.93
N PHE A 67 -3.10 -15.04 -9.01
CA PHE A 67 -3.91 -15.25 -10.22
C PHE A 67 -3.17 -15.99 -11.34
N GLY A 68 -1.87 -16.23 -11.21
CA GLY A 68 -1.08 -16.84 -12.29
C GLY A 68 -0.98 -15.97 -13.54
N VAL A 69 -0.85 -14.66 -13.38
CA VAL A 69 -0.82 -13.67 -14.47
C VAL A 69 0.46 -12.84 -14.47
N ARG A 70 0.77 -12.22 -15.60
CA ARG A 70 1.82 -11.19 -15.70
C ARG A 70 1.36 -10.03 -16.57
N CYS A 71 1.81 -8.84 -16.23
CA CYS A 71 1.51 -7.65 -17.01
C CYS A 71 2.31 -7.65 -18.33
N ASP A 72 1.62 -7.46 -19.45
CA ASP A 72 2.21 -7.15 -20.75
C ASP A 72 1.52 -5.90 -21.31
N PRO A 73 2.20 -4.73 -21.27
CA PRO A 73 1.60 -3.47 -21.69
C PRO A 73 1.35 -3.38 -23.20
N SER A 74 1.86 -4.32 -24.01
CA SER A 74 1.60 -4.39 -25.46
C SER A 74 0.24 -5.00 -25.80
N LEU A 75 -0.40 -5.69 -24.83
CA LEU A 75 -1.70 -6.32 -25.03
C LEU A 75 -2.85 -5.32 -24.87
N PRO A 76 -3.89 -5.43 -25.70
CA PRO A 76 -5.09 -4.62 -25.57
C PRO A 76 -5.88 -5.03 -24.32
N TYR A 77 -6.65 -4.07 -23.80
CA TYR A 77 -7.58 -4.34 -22.70
C TYR A 77 -8.69 -5.29 -23.11
N ASP A 78 -8.93 -6.31 -22.31
CA ASP A 78 -10.05 -7.24 -22.45
C ASP A 78 -11.06 -7.00 -21.31
N PRO A 79 -12.24 -6.42 -21.58
CA PRO A 79 -13.26 -6.17 -20.56
C PRO A 79 -13.92 -7.45 -20.02
N ASN A 80 -13.75 -8.58 -20.71
CA ASN A 80 -14.30 -9.87 -20.31
C ASN A 80 -13.25 -10.81 -19.70
N PHE A 81 -12.03 -10.30 -19.45
CA PHE A 81 -10.98 -11.10 -18.86
C PHE A 81 -11.39 -11.58 -17.45
N ALA A 82 -11.31 -12.89 -17.24
CA ALA A 82 -11.42 -13.51 -15.93
C ALA A 82 -10.14 -14.30 -15.66
N PRO A 83 -9.51 -14.15 -14.49
CA PRO A 83 -8.34 -14.93 -14.14
C PRO A 83 -8.71 -16.41 -13.99
N PRO A 84 -7.77 -17.34 -14.23
CA PRO A 84 -8.01 -18.77 -14.03
C PRO A 84 -8.35 -19.04 -12.55
N SER A 85 -9.20 -20.05 -12.31
CA SER A 85 -9.57 -20.48 -10.96
C SER A 85 -8.40 -21.04 -10.17
N GLU A 86 -7.39 -21.57 -10.86
CA GLU A 86 -6.14 -22.06 -10.27
C GLU A 86 -4.96 -21.53 -11.10
N PRO A 87 -3.94 -20.95 -10.45
CA PRO A 87 -2.75 -20.49 -11.13
C PRO A 87 -2.00 -21.68 -11.75
N GLY A 88 -1.71 -21.59 -13.05
CA GLY A 88 -0.89 -22.56 -13.76
C GLY A 88 0.61 -22.40 -13.44
N LYS A 89 1.43 -23.32 -13.99
CA LYS A 89 2.91 -23.20 -13.89
C LYS A 89 3.44 -21.99 -14.65
N ASP A 90 2.80 -21.63 -15.75
CA ASP A 90 3.17 -20.51 -16.60
C ASP A 90 2.16 -19.36 -16.38
N GLN A 91 2.71 -18.15 -16.18
CA GLN A 91 1.88 -16.97 -16.01
C GLN A 91 1.25 -16.52 -17.33
N ILE A 92 -0.04 -16.24 -17.33
CA ILE A 92 -0.77 -15.73 -18.49
C ILE A 92 -0.47 -14.24 -18.64
N ALA A 93 -0.04 -13.85 -19.85
CA ALA A 93 0.17 -12.44 -20.17
C ALA A 93 -1.19 -11.73 -20.31
N ILE A 94 -1.36 -10.61 -19.60
CA ILE A 94 -2.57 -9.79 -19.65
C ILE A 94 -2.22 -8.32 -19.83
N SER A 95 -3.18 -7.52 -20.31
CA SER A 95 -2.99 -6.09 -20.48
C SER A 95 -2.71 -5.39 -19.15
N ARG A 96 -2.04 -4.23 -19.22
CA ARG A 96 -1.78 -3.41 -18.02
C ARG A 96 -3.06 -3.06 -17.28
N ARG A 97 -4.15 -2.75 -17.99
CA ARG A 97 -5.40 -2.37 -17.36
C ARG A 97 -6.06 -3.55 -16.63
N ASN A 98 -6.10 -4.73 -17.26
CA ASN A 98 -6.60 -5.92 -16.57
C ASN A 98 -5.75 -6.26 -15.33
N PHE A 99 -4.42 -6.10 -15.42
CA PHE A 99 -3.54 -6.33 -14.30
C PHE A 99 -3.81 -5.37 -13.13
N VAL A 100 -4.01 -4.07 -13.41
CA VAL A 100 -4.36 -3.07 -12.40
C VAL A 100 -5.71 -3.39 -11.73
N GLU A 101 -6.72 -3.79 -12.51
CA GLU A 101 -8.03 -4.19 -11.98
C GLU A 101 -7.91 -5.39 -11.01
N LEU A 102 -7.04 -6.36 -11.31
CA LEU A 102 -6.76 -7.46 -10.38
C LEU A 102 -5.99 -7.00 -9.11
N CYS A 103 -5.08 -6.05 -9.24
CA CYS A 103 -4.41 -5.45 -8.08
C CYS A 103 -5.43 -4.77 -7.16
N GLU A 104 -6.31 -3.94 -7.72
CA GLU A 104 -7.36 -3.25 -6.95
C GLU A 104 -8.34 -4.23 -6.28
N GLN A 105 -8.65 -5.34 -6.94
CA GLN A 105 -9.50 -6.38 -6.37
C GLN A 105 -8.84 -7.08 -5.18
N LEU A 106 -7.58 -7.51 -5.33
CA LEU A 106 -6.90 -8.30 -4.30
C LEU A 106 -6.52 -7.45 -3.08
N THR A 107 -6.15 -6.18 -3.28
CA THR A 107 -5.82 -5.28 -2.15
C THR A 107 -7.01 -5.08 -1.22
N VAL A 108 -8.23 -4.98 -1.73
CA VAL A 108 -9.45 -4.88 -0.90
C VAL A 108 -9.62 -6.09 0.03
N GLU A 109 -9.27 -7.29 -0.42
CA GLU A 109 -9.34 -8.51 0.39
C GLU A 109 -8.21 -8.56 1.43
N ASP A 110 -7.00 -8.21 1.01
CA ASP A 110 -5.83 -8.18 1.89
C ASP A 110 -5.99 -7.10 3.00
N GLU A 111 -6.50 -5.90 2.68
CA GLU A 111 -6.81 -4.87 3.66
C GLU A 111 -7.81 -5.33 4.73
N LYS A 112 -8.87 -6.04 4.33
CA LYS A 112 -9.84 -6.59 5.28
C LYS A 112 -9.19 -7.56 6.26
N ALA A 113 -8.29 -8.41 5.79
CA ALA A 113 -7.57 -9.35 6.65
C ALA A 113 -6.68 -8.62 7.67
N PHE A 114 -6.00 -7.54 7.25
CA PHE A 114 -5.22 -6.68 8.16
C PHE A 114 -6.12 -5.94 9.16
N GLU A 115 -7.21 -5.32 8.70
CA GLU A 115 -8.16 -4.63 9.56
C GLU A 115 -8.75 -5.57 10.61
N GLU A 116 -9.13 -6.78 10.22
CA GLU A 116 -9.68 -7.79 11.13
C GLU A 116 -8.68 -8.14 12.26
N LEU A 117 -7.39 -8.31 11.92
CA LEU A 117 -6.36 -8.53 12.93
C LEU A 117 -6.22 -7.34 13.88
N TRP A 118 -6.13 -6.10 13.35
CA TRP A 118 -6.01 -4.91 14.18
C TRP A 118 -7.20 -4.72 15.12
N ARG A 119 -8.40 -4.98 14.63
CA ARG A 119 -9.63 -4.96 15.44
C ARG A 119 -9.60 -6.02 16.53
N ARG A 120 -9.11 -7.22 16.22
CA ARG A 120 -8.95 -8.32 17.18
C ARG A 120 -7.92 -8.00 18.27
N LEU A 121 -6.83 -7.32 17.92
CA LEU A 121 -5.84 -6.81 18.87
C LEU A 121 -6.37 -5.63 19.69
N GLY A 122 -7.49 -5.06 19.32
CA GLY A 122 -8.08 -3.90 19.95
C GLY A 122 -7.33 -2.60 19.68
N THR A 123 -6.63 -2.48 18.56
CA THR A 123 -5.92 -1.26 18.15
C THR A 123 -6.88 -0.07 18.11
N SER A 124 -6.52 1.02 18.79
CA SER A 124 -7.41 2.14 19.07
C SER A 124 -7.35 3.26 18.02
N VAL A 125 -7.15 2.90 16.77
CA VAL A 125 -7.17 3.82 15.63
C VAL A 125 -8.58 4.35 15.38
N ASP A 126 -8.68 5.50 14.71
CA ASP A 126 -9.96 6.00 14.21
C ASP A 126 -10.26 5.38 12.84
N TRP A 127 -11.02 4.30 12.84
CA TRP A 127 -11.40 3.56 11.65
C TRP A 127 -12.23 4.35 10.64
N LYS A 128 -12.71 5.55 11.00
CA LYS A 128 -13.37 6.46 10.06
C LYS A 128 -12.39 7.28 9.23
N LEU A 129 -11.13 7.28 9.62
CA LEU A 129 -10.04 8.01 8.97
C LEU A 129 -9.09 7.08 8.21
N THR A 130 -9.58 5.94 7.74
CA THR A 130 -8.80 5.03 6.89
C THR A 130 -8.55 5.65 5.51
N TYR A 131 -7.39 5.33 4.93
CA TYR A 131 -7.01 5.74 3.59
C TYR A 131 -6.18 4.65 2.90
N GLN A 132 -6.13 4.71 1.58
CA GLN A 132 -5.31 3.84 0.74
C GLN A 132 -4.28 4.68 0.01
N THR A 133 -3.04 4.21 -0.11
CA THR A 133 -1.98 4.95 -0.85
C THR A 133 -2.29 5.07 -2.34
N ILE A 134 -3.14 4.20 -2.87
CA ILE A 134 -3.58 4.19 -4.28
C ILE A 134 -4.91 4.91 -4.53
N ASP A 135 -5.57 5.43 -3.50
CA ASP A 135 -6.82 6.17 -3.69
C ASP A 135 -6.62 7.50 -4.46
N ALA A 136 -7.70 8.05 -4.97
CA ALA A 136 -7.64 9.27 -5.79
C ALA A 136 -7.08 10.47 -5.01
N ARG A 137 -7.36 10.57 -3.71
CA ARG A 137 -6.88 11.65 -2.84
C ARG A 137 -5.39 11.52 -2.57
N ALA A 138 -4.92 10.33 -2.20
CA ALA A 138 -3.51 10.07 -1.94
C ALA A 138 -2.68 10.32 -3.20
N ARG A 139 -3.13 9.83 -4.36
CA ARG A 139 -2.49 10.09 -5.66
C ARG A 139 -2.40 11.59 -5.98
N ALA A 140 -3.50 12.32 -5.79
CA ALA A 140 -3.52 13.77 -6.06
C ALA A 140 -2.55 14.54 -5.15
N VAL A 141 -2.46 14.17 -3.86
CA VAL A 141 -1.53 14.79 -2.91
C VAL A 141 -0.08 14.49 -3.29
N SER A 142 0.24 13.23 -3.57
CA SER A 142 1.59 12.79 -3.95
C SER A 142 2.07 13.48 -5.24
N GLN A 143 1.21 13.52 -6.26
CA GLN A 143 1.52 14.19 -7.52
C GLN A 143 1.74 15.70 -7.33
N ARG A 144 0.91 16.36 -6.51
CA ARG A 144 1.08 17.78 -6.19
C ARG A 144 2.41 18.05 -5.49
N MET A 145 2.79 17.20 -4.53
CA MET A 145 4.07 17.33 -3.83
C MET A 145 5.26 17.10 -4.77
N PHE A 146 5.15 16.13 -5.67
CA PHE A 146 6.17 15.93 -6.71
C PHE A 146 6.33 17.18 -7.60
N LEU A 147 5.24 17.77 -8.08
CA LEU A 147 5.27 18.99 -8.89
C LEU A 147 5.86 20.17 -8.12
N ASN A 148 5.59 20.29 -6.82
CA ASN A 148 6.20 21.32 -5.98
C ASN A 148 7.72 21.13 -5.86
N ASN A 149 8.18 19.89 -5.67
CA ASN A 149 9.61 19.59 -5.61
C ASN A 149 10.29 19.86 -6.96
N LEU A 150 9.63 19.50 -8.07
CA LEU A 150 10.11 19.79 -9.41
C LEU A 150 10.24 21.32 -9.64
N SER A 151 9.24 22.10 -9.22
CA SER A 151 9.27 23.57 -9.36
C SER A 151 10.38 24.25 -8.55
N ARG A 152 10.84 23.61 -7.48
CA ARG A 152 11.97 24.07 -6.64
C ARG A 152 13.32 23.54 -7.10
N GLY A 153 13.37 22.68 -8.13
CA GLY A 153 14.61 22.03 -8.56
C GLY A 153 15.09 20.91 -7.64
N GLU A 154 14.27 20.48 -6.68
CA GLU A 154 14.57 19.38 -5.76
C GLU A 154 14.34 18.00 -6.42
N ALA A 155 13.44 17.93 -7.39
CA ALA A 155 13.25 16.78 -8.25
C ALA A 155 13.77 17.10 -9.66
N TYR A 156 14.57 16.21 -10.22
CA TYR A 156 15.16 16.35 -11.55
C TYR A 156 15.37 14.98 -12.20
N GLN A 157 15.46 14.94 -13.52
CA GLN A 157 15.76 13.75 -14.27
C GLN A 157 17.28 13.54 -14.36
N SER A 158 17.74 12.34 -14.06
CA SER A 158 19.15 11.94 -14.24
C SER A 158 19.25 10.54 -14.80
N GLU A 159 20.36 10.27 -15.47
CA GLU A 159 20.73 8.92 -15.91
C GLU A 159 21.61 8.28 -14.86
N ALA A 160 21.22 7.11 -14.38
CA ALA A 160 21.98 6.34 -13.40
C ALA A 160 21.77 4.84 -13.64
N PRO A 161 22.78 3.98 -13.36
CA PRO A 161 22.59 2.53 -13.36
C PRO A 161 21.48 2.14 -12.38
N THR A 162 20.60 1.24 -12.81
CA THR A 162 19.55 0.65 -11.97
C THR A 162 19.53 -0.86 -12.14
N LEU A 163 19.09 -1.57 -11.13
CA LEU A 163 18.86 -3.00 -11.21
C LEU A 163 17.60 -3.26 -12.05
N TRP A 164 17.70 -4.24 -12.94
CA TRP A 164 16.61 -4.58 -13.85
C TRP A 164 16.32 -6.08 -13.80
N ASP A 165 15.08 -6.43 -13.48
CA ASP A 165 14.61 -7.81 -13.55
C ASP A 165 14.24 -8.14 -15.00
N VAL A 166 14.98 -9.06 -15.61
CA VAL A 166 14.79 -9.46 -17.02
C VAL A 166 13.54 -10.32 -17.22
N THR A 167 13.08 -10.99 -16.17
CA THR A 167 11.89 -11.86 -16.19
C THR A 167 10.62 -11.01 -16.13
N PHE A 168 10.55 -10.13 -15.15
CA PHE A 168 9.39 -9.25 -14.94
C PHE A 168 9.49 -7.95 -15.74
N ARG A 169 10.64 -7.68 -16.38
CA ARG A 169 10.89 -6.48 -17.21
C ARG A 169 10.60 -5.17 -16.46
N THR A 170 11.10 -5.06 -15.28
CA THR A 170 10.91 -3.89 -14.40
C THR A 170 12.19 -3.54 -13.66
N ALA A 171 12.32 -2.27 -13.27
CA ALA A 171 13.36 -1.87 -12.34
C ALA A 171 13.00 -2.39 -10.94
N VAL A 172 14.01 -2.84 -10.19
CA VAL A 172 13.85 -3.38 -8.84
C VAL A 172 14.80 -2.68 -7.88
N ALA A 173 14.38 -2.54 -6.63
CA ALA A 173 15.26 -2.09 -5.58
C ALA A 173 16.14 -3.26 -5.09
N GLN A 174 17.32 -2.94 -4.55
CA GLN A 174 18.25 -3.95 -4.04
C GLN A 174 17.61 -4.83 -2.94
N ALA A 175 16.71 -4.28 -2.16
CA ALA A 175 15.99 -5.00 -1.10
C ALA A 175 14.94 -5.99 -1.60
N GLU A 176 14.66 -6.01 -2.92
CA GLU A 176 13.64 -6.85 -3.56
C GLU A 176 14.24 -8.02 -4.35
N LEU A 177 15.58 -8.17 -4.29
CA LEU A 177 16.32 -9.24 -4.97
C LEU A 177 16.36 -10.54 -4.16
#